data_d986bd1b0babb6cce87cbf37d01b56a4
#
_entry.id   d986bd1b0babb6cce87cbf37d01b56a4
#
_cell.length_a   1.000
_cell.length_b   1.000
_cell.length_c   1.000
_cell.angle_alpha   90.00
_cell.angle_beta   90.00
_cell.angle_gamma   90.00
#
_symmetry.space_group_name_H-M   'P 1'
#
loop_
_entity.id
_entity.type
_entity.pdbx_description
1 polymer ?
#
loop_
_entity_poly.entity_id
_entity_poly.type
_entity_poly.pdbx_seq_one_letter_code
_entity_poly.pdbx_strand_id
1 'polypeptide(L)'
;MVFIIVDIDFFGKVWYNESIMRFVSDKDINTAVEALEKGAILGVPTETVYGLAVKADNSEAIKKLLNLKERPVGSGKVLTMMVADVDEMFKYAKMNHRVTNFARHYFPGELTMILPKSEGFEHPYFDKVQTIGIRIPQHRYMLDLLRETGPLLVTSANPRGEKPCYNSKEVAKRMPSVDMVVNGEAGGSIPSTIIDFTGEDPYPVRQGGLLIVRYA
;
A
#
# COMPACT_ATOMS: atom_id res chain seq x y z
N MET A 1 12.54 4.14 -20.32
CA MET A 1 12.96 5.45 -20.86
C MET A 1 13.23 6.34 -19.66
N VAL A 2 14.48 6.68 -19.42
CA VAL A 2 14.91 7.50 -18.27
C VAL A 2 14.76 8.95 -18.68
N PHE A 3 13.87 9.69 -18.05
CA PHE A 3 13.82 11.15 -18.23
C PHE A 3 14.84 11.78 -17.28
N ILE A 4 15.92 12.32 -17.81
CA ILE A 4 16.85 13.12 -17.05
C ILE A 4 16.29 14.54 -17.00
N ILE A 5 15.82 14.98 -15.84
CA ILE A 5 15.52 16.39 -15.63
C ILE A 5 16.85 17.07 -15.31
N VAL A 6 17.31 17.91 -16.21
CA VAL A 6 18.50 18.73 -16.03
C VAL A 6 18.03 20.10 -15.61
N ASP A 7 18.26 20.48 -14.36
CA ASP A 7 18.13 21.87 -13.93
C ASP A 7 19.42 22.63 -14.27
N ILE A 8 19.27 23.67 -15.06
CA ILE A 8 20.37 24.60 -15.41
C ILE A 8 20.14 25.87 -14.61
N ASP A 9 21.09 26.24 -13.72
CA ASP A 9 21.02 27.49 -13.00
C ASP A 9 21.33 28.70 -13.91
N PHE A 10 21.11 29.90 -13.39
CA PHE A 10 21.33 31.18 -14.10
C PHE A 10 22.79 31.39 -14.56
N PHE A 11 23.74 30.59 -14.07
CA PHE A 11 25.16 30.60 -14.41
C PHE A 11 25.59 29.46 -15.32
N GLY A 12 24.65 28.69 -15.87
CA GLY A 12 24.96 27.57 -16.78
C GLY A 12 25.52 26.33 -16.12
N LYS A 13 25.48 26.21 -14.77
CA LYS A 13 25.86 25.01 -14.06
C LYS A 13 24.75 23.97 -14.13
N VAL A 14 25.11 22.80 -14.63
CA VAL A 14 24.24 21.63 -14.69
C VAL A 14 24.32 20.89 -13.35
N TRP A 15 23.20 20.86 -12.63
CA TRP A 15 23.06 20.06 -11.43
C TRP A 15 22.41 18.72 -11.80
N TYR A 16 23.12 17.62 -11.58
CA TYR A 16 22.53 16.29 -11.68
C TYR A 16 21.81 16.02 -10.35
N ASN A 17 20.49 16.06 -10.37
CA ASN A 17 19.72 15.66 -9.20
C ASN A 17 19.69 14.13 -9.17
N GLU A 18 20.38 13.48 -8.22
CA GLU A 18 20.43 12.02 -8.06
C GLU A 18 19.09 11.42 -7.61
N SER A 19 18.07 12.22 -7.41
CA SER A 19 16.70 11.79 -7.10
C SER A 19 15.86 11.70 -8.38
N ILE A 20 16.30 10.91 -9.36
CA ILE A 20 15.47 10.67 -10.54
C ILE A 20 14.43 9.64 -10.18
N MET A 21 13.19 10.10 -9.99
CA MET A 21 12.05 9.18 -9.90
C MET A 21 11.99 8.33 -11.18
N ARG A 22 12.04 7.01 -11.01
CA ARG A 22 12.03 6.06 -12.13
C ARG A 22 10.61 5.60 -12.39
N PHE A 23 10.14 5.76 -13.61
CA PHE A 23 8.92 5.10 -14.06
C PHE A 23 9.23 3.68 -14.51
N VAL A 24 8.41 2.74 -14.05
CA VAL A 24 8.44 1.34 -14.49
C VAL A 24 7.15 1.01 -15.23
N SER A 25 7.25 0.22 -16.30
CA SER A 25 6.08 -0.26 -17.02
C SER A 25 5.23 -1.18 -16.16
N ASP A 26 3.91 -1.12 -16.29
CA ASP A 26 2.96 -2.08 -15.72
C ASP A 26 3.10 -3.51 -16.29
N LYS A 27 3.98 -3.70 -17.27
CA LYS A 27 4.35 -5.00 -17.85
C LYS A 27 5.70 -5.52 -17.34
N ASP A 28 6.46 -4.67 -16.64
CA ASP A 28 7.79 -5.01 -16.11
C ASP A 28 7.71 -5.19 -14.59
N ILE A 29 7.25 -6.35 -14.19
CA ILE A 29 7.13 -6.69 -12.76
C ILE A 29 8.49 -6.91 -12.11
N ASN A 30 9.47 -7.44 -12.86
CA ASN A 30 10.79 -7.78 -12.31
C ASN A 30 11.53 -6.54 -11.81
N THR A 31 11.50 -5.44 -12.55
CA THR A 31 12.08 -4.17 -12.11
C THR A 31 11.44 -3.65 -10.82
N ALA A 32 10.12 -3.81 -10.66
CA ALA A 32 9.40 -3.43 -9.45
C ALA A 32 9.79 -4.33 -8.25
N VAL A 33 9.88 -5.64 -8.47
CA VAL A 33 10.33 -6.62 -7.47
C VAL A 33 11.74 -6.27 -7.00
N GLU A 34 12.68 -6.09 -7.92
CA GLU A 34 14.07 -5.72 -7.58
C GLU A 34 14.16 -4.40 -6.78
N ALA A 35 13.33 -3.41 -7.13
CA ALA A 35 13.29 -2.14 -6.40
C ALA A 35 12.81 -2.34 -4.96
N LEU A 36 11.73 -3.09 -4.77
CA LEU A 36 11.19 -3.41 -3.45
C LEU A 36 12.19 -4.21 -2.59
N GLU A 37 12.90 -5.18 -3.20
CA GLU A 37 13.95 -5.95 -2.52
C GLU A 37 15.11 -5.06 -2.04
N LYS A 38 15.43 -4.01 -2.80
CA LYS A 38 16.43 -2.99 -2.43
C LYS A 38 15.91 -1.94 -1.44
N GLY A 39 14.67 -2.07 -0.98
CA GLY A 39 14.05 -1.16 0.00
C GLY A 39 13.52 0.14 -0.59
N ALA A 40 13.17 0.16 -1.87
CA ALA A 40 12.54 1.30 -2.50
C ALA A 40 11.08 1.48 -2.02
N ILE A 41 10.63 2.75 -2.00
CA ILE A 41 9.21 3.09 -1.92
C ILE A 41 8.67 3.10 -3.35
N LEU A 42 7.70 2.23 -3.62
CA LEU A 42 7.11 2.07 -4.94
C LEU A 42 5.70 2.69 -4.98
N GLY A 43 5.46 3.62 -5.91
CA GLY A 43 4.11 4.07 -6.27
C GLY A 43 3.42 3.02 -7.13
N VAL A 44 2.26 2.52 -6.71
CA VAL A 44 1.55 1.42 -7.38
C VAL A 44 0.09 1.75 -7.65
N PRO A 45 -0.45 1.37 -8.84
CA PRO A 45 -1.87 1.47 -9.10
C PRO A 45 -2.64 0.40 -8.33
N THR A 46 -3.86 0.73 -7.91
CA THR A 46 -4.82 -0.23 -7.37
C THR A 46 -6.20 0.01 -7.99
N GLU A 47 -7.14 -0.86 -7.73
CA GLU A 47 -8.53 -0.69 -8.17
C GLU A 47 -9.25 0.48 -7.48
N THR A 48 -8.65 1.08 -6.43
CA THR A 48 -9.20 2.23 -5.70
C THR A 48 -8.46 3.54 -6.03
N VAL A 49 -7.27 3.72 -5.45
CA VAL A 49 -6.41 4.90 -5.59
C VAL A 49 -4.96 4.44 -5.68
N TYR A 50 -4.05 5.32 -6.12
CA TYR A 50 -2.63 4.98 -6.06
C TYR A 50 -2.17 4.76 -4.62
N GLY A 51 -1.34 3.72 -4.44
CA GLY A 51 -0.68 3.39 -3.19
C GLY A 51 0.82 3.69 -3.22
N LEU A 52 1.39 3.85 -2.03
CA LEU A 52 2.83 3.77 -1.79
C LEU A 52 3.10 2.46 -1.07
N ALA A 53 3.90 1.60 -1.66
CA ALA A 53 4.19 0.26 -1.19
C ALA A 53 5.66 0.09 -0.80
N VAL A 54 5.91 -0.67 0.26
CA VAL A 54 7.22 -1.17 0.66
C VAL A 54 7.10 -2.63 1.07
N LYS A 55 8.17 -3.41 1.01
CA LYS A 55 8.18 -4.77 1.54
C LYS A 55 7.86 -4.78 3.03
N ALA A 56 6.98 -5.70 3.45
CA ALA A 56 6.56 -5.80 4.84
C ALA A 56 7.72 -6.21 5.77
N ASP A 57 8.67 -7.00 5.30
CA ASP A 57 9.83 -7.46 6.06
C ASP A 57 11.02 -6.49 6.07
N ASN A 58 10.93 -5.33 5.37
CA ASN A 58 12.01 -4.35 5.31
C ASN A 58 11.74 -3.16 6.26
N SER A 59 12.26 -3.25 7.48
CA SER A 59 12.08 -2.22 8.52
C SER A 59 12.60 -0.82 8.11
N GLU A 60 13.67 -0.75 7.33
CA GLU A 60 14.21 0.55 6.88
C GLU A 60 13.32 1.20 5.82
N ALA A 61 12.81 0.41 4.87
CA ALA A 61 11.84 0.90 3.89
C ALA A 61 10.54 1.38 4.57
N ILE A 62 10.08 0.66 5.60
CA ILE A 62 8.92 1.06 6.41
C ILE A 62 9.17 2.40 7.10
N LYS A 63 10.33 2.58 7.73
CA LYS A 63 10.69 3.87 8.37
C LYS A 63 10.73 5.01 7.34
N LYS A 64 11.32 4.79 6.15
CA LYS A 64 11.32 5.77 5.06
C LYS A 64 9.89 6.15 4.65
N LEU A 65 9.01 5.16 4.45
CA LEU A 65 7.62 5.40 4.09
C LEU A 65 6.87 6.19 5.17
N LEU A 66 7.06 5.86 6.45
CA LEU A 66 6.44 6.58 7.56
C LEU A 66 6.92 8.03 7.64
N ASN A 67 8.22 8.28 7.45
CA ASN A 67 8.78 9.62 7.41
C ASN A 67 8.21 10.42 6.22
N LEU A 68 8.16 9.81 5.03
CA LEU A 68 7.55 10.43 3.84
C LEU A 68 6.09 10.83 4.07
N LYS A 69 5.36 10.04 4.85
CA LYS A 69 3.95 10.30 5.21
C LYS A 69 3.78 11.14 6.47
N GLU A 70 4.87 11.62 7.08
CA GLU A 70 4.85 12.36 8.36
C GLU A 70 4.02 11.63 9.43
N ARG A 71 4.19 10.30 9.50
CA ARG A 71 3.48 9.42 10.44
C ARG A 71 4.47 8.77 11.39
N PRO A 72 4.69 9.31 12.59
CA PRO A 72 5.52 8.62 13.57
C PRO A 72 4.92 7.27 13.96
N VAL A 73 5.79 6.30 14.24
CA VAL A 73 5.38 4.99 14.75
C VAL A 73 4.53 5.21 16.01
N GLY A 74 3.33 4.60 16.05
CA GLY A 74 2.40 4.76 17.16
C GLY A 74 1.38 5.90 17.02
N SER A 75 1.32 6.58 15.87
CA SER A 75 0.33 7.65 15.57
C SER A 75 -1.13 7.18 15.41
N GLY A 76 -1.43 5.91 15.67
CA GLY A 76 -2.78 5.34 15.57
C GLY A 76 -3.27 5.05 14.13
N LYS A 77 -2.56 5.50 13.09
CA LYS A 77 -2.86 5.19 11.69
C LYS A 77 -1.87 4.15 11.17
N VAL A 78 -2.31 2.90 11.14
CA VAL A 78 -1.49 1.76 10.71
C VAL A 78 -1.45 1.70 9.18
N LEU A 79 -0.31 1.25 8.61
CA LEU A 79 -0.22 0.87 7.19
C LEU A 79 -1.09 -0.36 6.95
N THR A 80 -1.68 -0.47 5.77
CA THR A 80 -2.43 -1.66 5.38
C THR A 80 -1.46 -2.72 4.86
N MET A 81 -1.53 -3.93 5.40
CA MET A 81 -0.84 -5.07 4.82
C MET A 81 -1.64 -5.58 3.63
N MET A 82 -1.04 -5.58 2.45
CA MET A 82 -1.62 -6.24 1.28
C MET A 82 -1.01 -7.62 1.10
N VAL A 83 -1.86 -8.60 0.84
CA VAL A 83 -1.51 -10.02 0.61
C VAL A 83 -2.17 -10.51 -0.68
N ALA A 84 -1.70 -11.65 -1.22
CA ALA A 84 -2.16 -12.17 -2.49
C ALA A 84 -3.50 -12.94 -2.41
N ASP A 85 -3.80 -13.57 -1.28
CA ASP A 85 -5.01 -14.39 -1.09
C ASP A 85 -5.47 -14.45 0.37
N VAL A 86 -6.66 -15.07 0.57
CA VAL A 86 -7.28 -15.17 1.91
C VAL A 86 -6.54 -16.17 2.80
N ASP A 87 -5.97 -17.22 2.22
CA ASP A 87 -5.28 -18.25 3.02
C ASP A 87 -3.97 -17.68 3.60
N GLU A 88 -3.35 -16.73 2.90
CA GLU A 88 -2.19 -16.00 3.43
C GLU A 88 -2.54 -15.13 4.65
N MET A 89 -3.77 -14.61 4.75
CA MET A 89 -4.20 -13.76 5.88
C MET A 89 -4.08 -14.48 7.23
N PHE A 90 -4.24 -15.81 7.27
CA PHE A 90 -4.14 -16.60 8.52
C PHE A 90 -2.76 -16.54 9.18
N LYS A 91 -1.71 -16.21 8.43
CA LYS A 91 -0.36 -16.02 8.98
C LYS A 91 -0.27 -14.77 9.86
N TYR A 92 -1.10 -13.75 9.58
CA TYR A 92 -0.98 -12.41 10.15
C TYR A 92 -2.12 -12.06 11.10
N ALA A 93 -3.31 -12.64 10.91
CA ALA A 93 -4.51 -12.29 11.65
C ALA A 93 -5.25 -13.48 12.21
N LYS A 94 -5.89 -13.30 13.38
CA LYS A 94 -6.83 -14.27 13.92
C LYS A 94 -8.12 -14.18 13.11
N MET A 95 -8.53 -15.31 12.52
CA MET A 95 -9.74 -15.40 11.72
C MET A 95 -10.58 -16.57 12.17
N ASN A 96 -11.80 -16.30 12.60
CA ASN A 96 -12.81 -17.32 12.82
C ASN A 96 -13.57 -17.63 11.53
N HIS A 97 -14.47 -18.61 11.56
CA HIS A 97 -15.24 -19.02 10.38
C HIS A 97 -16.07 -17.89 9.76
N ARG A 98 -16.71 -17.03 10.59
CA ARG A 98 -17.49 -15.87 10.12
C ARG A 98 -16.61 -14.88 9.37
N VAL A 99 -15.47 -14.51 9.94
CA VAL A 99 -14.49 -13.59 9.34
C VAL A 99 -13.92 -14.16 8.04
N THR A 100 -13.61 -15.45 8.03
CA THR A 100 -13.09 -16.15 6.85
C THR A 100 -14.11 -16.15 5.71
N ASN A 101 -15.36 -16.47 5.98
CA ASN A 101 -16.42 -16.46 4.97
C ASN A 101 -16.64 -15.04 4.42
N PHE A 102 -16.62 -14.03 5.30
CA PHE A 102 -16.72 -12.64 4.88
C PHE A 102 -15.53 -12.25 3.99
N ALA A 103 -14.30 -12.59 4.37
CA ALA A 103 -13.12 -12.33 3.56
C ALA A 103 -13.21 -12.99 2.18
N ARG A 104 -13.59 -14.27 2.11
CA ARG A 104 -13.74 -15.01 0.85
C ARG A 104 -14.84 -14.47 -0.06
N HIS A 105 -15.84 -13.80 0.50
CA HIS A 105 -16.92 -13.20 -0.28
C HIS A 105 -16.54 -11.85 -0.89
N TYR A 106 -15.75 -11.04 -0.18
CA TYR A 106 -15.43 -9.67 -0.56
C TYR A 106 -14.02 -9.46 -1.12
N PHE A 107 -13.12 -10.41 -0.95
CA PHE A 107 -11.78 -10.35 -1.53
C PHE A 107 -11.65 -11.24 -2.79
N PRO A 108 -10.82 -10.82 -3.75
CA PRO A 108 -10.12 -9.52 -3.83
C PRO A 108 -11.09 -8.36 -4.07
N GLY A 109 -10.80 -7.17 -3.51
CA GLY A 109 -11.71 -6.03 -3.65
C GLY A 109 -11.36 -4.77 -2.86
N GLU A 110 -12.28 -3.80 -2.93
CA GLU A 110 -12.17 -2.47 -2.31
C GLU A 110 -12.44 -2.48 -0.79
N LEU A 111 -12.01 -3.52 -0.11
CA LEU A 111 -12.18 -3.73 1.32
C LEU A 111 -10.83 -3.71 2.02
N THR A 112 -10.80 -3.15 3.23
CA THR A 112 -9.73 -3.34 4.22
C THR A 112 -10.38 -3.85 5.49
N MET A 113 -9.92 -5.00 5.99
CA MET A 113 -10.39 -5.58 7.25
C MET A 113 -9.39 -5.28 8.36
N ILE A 114 -9.85 -4.70 9.47
CA ILE A 114 -9.05 -4.60 10.69
C ILE A 114 -9.36 -5.84 11.53
N LEU A 115 -8.32 -6.60 11.83
CA LEU A 115 -8.39 -7.90 12.49
C LEU A 115 -7.47 -7.95 13.70
N PRO A 116 -7.77 -8.76 14.73
CA PRO A 116 -6.81 -9.06 15.78
C PRO A 116 -5.57 -9.72 15.17
N LYS A 117 -4.40 -9.30 15.63
CA LYS A 117 -3.11 -9.88 15.20
C LYS A 117 -3.04 -11.37 15.59
N SER A 118 -2.49 -12.22 14.71
CA SER A 118 -2.27 -13.64 15.00
C SER A 118 -1.27 -13.81 16.16
N GLU A 119 -1.48 -14.83 16.99
CA GLU A 119 -0.52 -15.22 18.01
C GLU A 119 0.77 -15.71 17.34
N GLY A 120 1.91 -15.23 17.80
CA GLY A 120 3.20 -15.57 17.20
C GLY A 120 3.56 -14.78 15.94
N PHE A 121 2.67 -13.91 15.43
CA PHE A 121 3.08 -12.95 14.41
C PHE A 121 3.86 -11.82 15.04
N GLU A 122 5.18 -11.93 14.99
CA GLU A 122 6.13 -10.91 15.46
C GLU A 122 6.59 -10.06 14.27
N HIS A 123 6.48 -8.75 14.41
CA HIS A 123 6.90 -7.83 13.36
C HIS A 123 7.15 -6.44 13.96
N PRO A 124 8.34 -5.85 13.83
CA PRO A 124 8.75 -4.63 14.54
C PRO A 124 7.79 -3.44 14.36
N TYR A 125 7.15 -3.34 13.20
CA TYR A 125 6.16 -2.30 12.92
C TYR A 125 4.84 -2.50 13.68
N PHE A 126 4.45 -3.78 13.92
CA PHE A 126 3.18 -4.15 14.57
C PHE A 126 3.33 -4.52 16.05
N ASP A 127 4.53 -4.47 16.64
CA ASP A 127 4.76 -4.92 18.02
C ASP A 127 3.95 -4.12 19.06
N LYS A 128 3.71 -2.84 18.77
CA LYS A 128 2.97 -1.94 19.69
C LYS A 128 1.47 -1.91 19.43
N VAL A 129 0.96 -2.69 18.49
CA VAL A 129 -0.46 -2.73 18.13
C VAL A 129 -1.00 -4.16 18.21
N GLN A 130 -2.26 -4.30 18.60
CA GLN A 130 -2.93 -5.59 18.72
C GLN A 130 -3.71 -5.97 17.45
N THR A 131 -3.79 -5.06 16.52
CA THR A 131 -4.61 -5.20 15.31
C THR A 131 -3.79 -4.96 14.05
N ILE A 132 -4.24 -5.56 12.96
CA ILE A 132 -3.66 -5.41 11.63
C ILE A 132 -4.75 -5.12 10.62
N GLY A 133 -4.52 -4.13 9.75
CA GLY A 133 -5.39 -3.89 8.59
C GLY A 133 -4.89 -4.69 7.41
N ILE A 134 -5.72 -5.61 6.89
CA ILE A 134 -5.38 -6.47 5.75
C ILE A 134 -6.30 -6.20 4.57
N ARG A 135 -5.74 -6.24 3.35
CA ARG A 135 -6.46 -6.11 2.08
C ARG A 135 -5.88 -7.04 1.03
N ILE A 136 -6.75 -7.60 0.20
CA ILE A 136 -6.37 -8.27 -1.05
C ILE A 136 -6.91 -7.41 -2.19
N PRO A 137 -6.03 -6.73 -2.97
CA PRO A 137 -6.47 -5.79 -4.00
C PRO A 137 -7.04 -6.51 -5.21
N GLN A 138 -8.11 -5.98 -5.81
CA GLN A 138 -8.66 -6.48 -7.08
C GLN A 138 -7.95 -5.81 -8.27
N HIS A 139 -6.64 -5.94 -8.31
CA HIS A 139 -5.80 -5.36 -9.35
C HIS A 139 -4.74 -6.35 -9.79
N ARG A 140 -4.77 -6.75 -11.09
CA ARG A 140 -3.91 -7.83 -11.60
C ARG A 140 -2.43 -7.60 -11.29
N TYR A 141 -1.91 -6.44 -11.67
CA TYR A 141 -0.50 -6.12 -11.42
C TYR A 141 -0.13 -6.22 -9.93
N MET A 142 -1.00 -5.73 -9.04
CA MET A 142 -0.75 -5.82 -7.60
C MET A 142 -0.76 -7.25 -7.09
N LEU A 143 -1.68 -8.09 -7.57
CA LEU A 143 -1.73 -9.51 -7.19
C LEU A 143 -0.48 -10.25 -7.68
N ASP A 144 -0.04 -9.99 -8.91
CA ASP A 144 1.16 -10.59 -9.47
C ASP A 144 2.41 -10.12 -8.70
N LEU A 145 2.49 -8.82 -8.35
CA LEU A 145 3.57 -8.27 -7.52
C LEU A 145 3.61 -8.91 -6.12
N LEU A 146 2.45 -9.06 -5.46
CA LEU A 146 2.34 -9.68 -4.14
C LEU A 146 2.74 -11.17 -4.15
N ARG A 147 2.49 -11.89 -5.24
CA ARG A 147 2.93 -13.30 -5.40
C ARG A 147 4.43 -13.42 -5.50
N GLU A 148 5.09 -12.44 -6.16
CA GLU A 148 6.56 -12.44 -6.31
C GLU A 148 7.29 -11.91 -5.07
N THR A 149 6.77 -10.85 -4.42
CA THR A 149 7.46 -10.18 -3.30
C THR A 149 7.05 -10.70 -1.92
N GLY A 150 5.91 -11.41 -1.81
CA GLY A 150 5.21 -11.56 -0.55
C GLY A 150 4.48 -10.28 -0.13
N PRO A 151 4.09 -10.16 1.16
CA PRO A 151 3.29 -9.06 1.65
C PRO A 151 3.96 -7.70 1.49
N LEU A 152 3.13 -6.69 1.18
CA LEU A 152 3.55 -5.30 1.12
C LEU A 152 2.80 -4.46 2.15
N LEU A 153 3.47 -3.52 2.79
CA LEU A 153 2.82 -2.46 3.57
C LEU A 153 2.53 -1.27 2.68
N VAL A 154 1.25 -0.91 2.61
CA VAL A 154 0.74 0.07 1.66
C VAL A 154 -0.03 1.18 2.35
N THR A 155 0.11 2.39 1.85
CA THR A 155 -0.73 3.55 2.19
C THR A 155 -1.10 4.31 0.93
N SER A 156 -2.14 5.17 0.97
CA SER A 156 -2.50 6.00 -0.17
C SER A 156 -1.36 6.93 -0.60
N ALA A 157 -1.15 7.08 -1.91
CA ALA A 157 -0.19 8.01 -2.49
C ALA A 157 -0.76 9.43 -2.46
N ASN A 158 -0.42 10.19 -1.43
CA ASN A 158 -0.78 11.60 -1.26
C ASN A 158 0.10 12.26 -0.21
N PRO A 159 0.39 13.55 -0.29
CA PRO A 159 0.85 14.32 0.85
C PRO A 159 -0.15 14.24 2.00
N ARG A 160 0.31 14.44 3.23
CA ARG A 160 -0.54 14.35 4.41
C ARG A 160 -1.73 15.34 4.35
N GLY A 161 -2.93 14.82 4.55
CA GLY A 161 -4.16 15.63 4.55
C GLY A 161 -4.74 15.96 3.17
N GLU A 162 -4.05 15.63 2.10
CA GLU A 162 -4.51 15.86 0.74
C GLU A 162 -5.27 14.66 0.14
N LYS A 163 -5.94 14.87 -1.00
CA LYS A 163 -6.59 13.81 -1.77
C LYS A 163 -5.56 12.84 -2.35
N PRO A 164 -5.89 11.54 -2.47
CA PRO A 164 -5.02 10.56 -3.12
C PRO A 164 -4.67 10.93 -4.56
N CYS A 165 -3.57 10.39 -5.05
CA CYS A 165 -3.24 10.39 -6.48
C CYS A 165 -4.01 9.29 -7.20
N TYR A 166 -4.34 9.54 -8.48
CA TYR A 166 -5.11 8.61 -9.30
C TYR A 166 -4.32 8.05 -10.48
N ASN A 167 -3.16 8.64 -10.77
CA ASN A 167 -2.27 8.16 -11.83
C ASN A 167 -0.80 8.38 -11.48
N SER A 168 0.08 7.73 -12.24
CA SER A 168 1.52 7.78 -12.03
C SER A 168 2.11 9.20 -12.13
N LYS A 169 1.57 10.04 -13.02
CA LYS A 169 2.03 11.44 -13.21
C LYS A 169 1.72 12.31 -11.99
N GLU A 170 0.55 12.10 -11.37
CA GLU A 170 0.19 12.79 -10.12
C GLU A 170 1.12 12.38 -8.98
N VAL A 171 1.46 11.08 -8.87
CA VAL A 171 2.42 10.60 -7.86
C VAL A 171 3.77 11.28 -8.08
N ALA A 172 4.29 11.25 -9.30
CA ALA A 172 5.56 11.88 -9.64
C ALA A 172 5.60 13.38 -9.30
N LYS A 173 4.52 14.09 -9.60
CA LYS A 173 4.42 15.54 -9.36
C LYS A 173 4.30 15.89 -7.88
N ARG A 174 3.46 15.14 -7.14
CA ARG A 174 3.06 15.50 -5.76
C ARG A 174 3.90 14.83 -4.70
N MET A 175 4.61 13.74 -5.05
CA MET A 175 5.43 12.95 -4.15
C MET A 175 6.82 12.66 -4.76
N PRO A 176 7.62 13.69 -5.02
CA PRO A 176 8.90 13.53 -5.75
C PRO A 176 9.94 12.70 -5.01
N SER A 177 9.76 12.45 -3.72
CA SER A 177 10.65 11.61 -2.89
C SER A 177 10.31 10.11 -2.94
N VAL A 178 9.37 9.68 -3.80
CA VAL A 178 9.10 8.27 -4.08
C VAL A 178 10.17 7.75 -5.03
N ASP A 179 10.77 6.59 -4.73
CA ASP A 179 11.92 6.10 -5.48
C ASP A 179 11.55 5.64 -6.90
N MET A 180 10.36 5.03 -7.05
CA MET A 180 9.89 4.50 -8.33
C MET A 180 8.35 4.52 -8.40
N VAL A 181 7.80 4.67 -9.61
CA VAL A 181 6.35 4.67 -9.84
C VAL A 181 6.02 3.73 -10.98
N VAL A 182 5.13 2.79 -10.74
CA VAL A 182 4.54 1.95 -11.79
C VAL A 182 3.63 2.81 -12.66
N ASN A 183 3.81 2.77 -13.98
CA ASN A 183 2.95 3.49 -14.91
C ASN A 183 1.53 2.93 -14.88
N GLY A 184 0.55 3.81 -14.92
CA GLY A 184 -0.85 3.42 -14.99
C GLY A 184 -1.78 4.45 -14.39
N GLU A 185 -3.02 4.02 -14.25
CA GLU A 185 -4.10 4.76 -13.61
C GLU A 185 -4.73 3.88 -12.53
N ALA A 186 -5.25 4.49 -11.47
CA ALA A 186 -6.06 3.77 -10.50
C ALA A 186 -7.42 3.41 -11.11
N GLY A 187 -7.96 2.27 -10.74
CA GLY A 187 -9.26 1.81 -11.24
C GLY A 187 -10.46 2.56 -10.65
N GLY A 188 -10.26 3.32 -9.56
CA GLY A 188 -11.30 4.07 -8.88
C GLY A 188 -10.85 5.46 -8.43
N SER A 189 -11.73 6.14 -7.71
CA SER A 189 -11.49 7.48 -7.16
C SER A 189 -11.77 7.58 -5.67
N ILE A 190 -12.25 6.51 -5.06
CA ILE A 190 -12.63 6.44 -3.64
C ILE A 190 -11.74 5.39 -2.97
N PRO A 191 -11.12 5.69 -1.82
CA PRO A 191 -10.36 4.70 -1.05
C PRO A 191 -11.24 3.52 -0.59
N SER A 192 -10.62 2.41 -0.21
CA SER A 192 -11.30 1.20 0.27
C SER A 192 -12.24 1.47 1.43
N THR A 193 -13.33 0.71 1.52
CA THR A 193 -14.13 0.59 2.74
C THR A 193 -13.30 -0.09 3.82
N ILE A 194 -13.35 0.40 5.06
CA ILE A 194 -12.62 -0.18 6.20
C ILE A 194 -13.63 -0.67 7.22
N ILE A 195 -13.53 -1.94 7.59
CA ILE A 195 -14.37 -2.55 8.61
C ILE A 195 -13.49 -3.16 9.69
N ASP A 196 -13.84 -2.89 10.93
CA ASP A 196 -13.21 -3.45 12.12
C ASP A 196 -13.95 -4.73 12.56
N PHE A 197 -13.21 -5.82 12.64
CA PHE A 197 -13.65 -7.14 13.09
C PHE A 197 -13.05 -7.55 14.43
N THR A 198 -12.53 -6.61 15.20
CA THR A 198 -11.91 -6.92 16.51
C THR A 198 -12.93 -7.12 17.62
N GLY A 199 -14.14 -6.57 17.47
CA GLY A 199 -15.25 -6.75 18.39
C GLY A 199 -16.14 -7.94 18.01
N GLU A 200 -17.20 -8.13 18.79
CA GLU A 200 -18.22 -9.15 18.55
C GLU A 200 -18.98 -8.89 17.24
N ASP A 201 -19.36 -7.64 17.01
CA ASP A 201 -19.98 -7.20 15.76
C ASP A 201 -19.01 -6.35 14.90
N PRO A 202 -19.01 -6.58 13.57
CA PRO A 202 -18.24 -5.78 12.65
C PRO A 202 -18.66 -4.31 12.67
N TYR A 203 -17.68 -3.40 12.71
CA TYR A 203 -17.94 -1.97 12.78
C TYR A 203 -17.32 -1.22 11.59
N PRO A 204 -18.07 -0.40 10.83
CA PRO A 204 -17.55 0.38 9.72
C PRO A 204 -16.75 1.58 10.23
N VAL A 205 -15.43 1.55 10.02
CA VAL A 205 -14.50 2.63 10.39
C VAL A 205 -14.48 3.72 9.31
N ARG A 206 -14.61 3.31 8.05
CA ARG A 206 -14.67 4.21 6.90
C ARG A 206 -15.53 3.62 5.80
N GLN A 207 -16.49 4.39 5.30
CA GLN A 207 -17.18 4.06 4.08
C GLN A 207 -16.29 4.46 2.87
N GLY A 208 -15.99 3.50 2.04
CA GLY A 208 -15.33 3.66 0.73
C GLY A 208 -16.30 3.40 -0.42
N GLY A 209 -15.75 2.93 -1.55
CA GLY A 209 -16.56 2.58 -2.73
C GLY A 209 -17.44 1.34 -2.55
N LEU A 210 -16.97 0.36 -1.77
CA LEU A 210 -17.70 -0.87 -1.51
C LEU A 210 -18.84 -0.65 -0.51
N LEU A 211 -20.09 -0.84 -0.94
CA LEU A 211 -21.25 -0.87 -0.06
C LEU A 211 -21.47 -2.28 0.49
N ILE A 212 -21.48 -2.42 1.81
CA ILE A 212 -21.72 -3.69 2.48
C ILE A 212 -23.08 -3.65 3.12
N VAL A 213 -23.98 -4.49 2.60
CA VAL A 213 -25.40 -4.52 3.00
C VAL A 213 -25.61 -5.46 4.19
N ARG A 214 -24.72 -6.43 4.42
CA ARG A 214 -24.80 -7.37 5.55
C ARG A 214 -23.41 -7.70 6.07
N TYR A 215 -23.25 -7.65 7.39
CA TYR A 215 -22.08 -8.07 8.13
C TYR A 215 -22.23 -9.50 8.70
N ALA A 216 -23.14 -10.29 8.13
CA ALA A 216 -23.51 -11.60 8.66
C ALA A 216 -22.54 -12.71 8.26
#